data_1bb70ea5d9a014c897421e5f8ff97be4
#
_entry.id   1bb70ea5d9a014c897421e5f8ff97be4
#
_cell.length_a   1.000
_cell.length_b   1.000
_cell.length_c   1.000
_cell.angle_alpha   90.00
_cell.angle_beta   90.00
_cell.angle_gamma   90.00
#
_symmetry.space_group_name_H-M   'P 1'
#
loop_
_entity.id
_entity.type
_entity.pdbx_description
1 polymer ?
#
loop_
_entity_poly.entity_id
_entity_poly.type
_entity_poly.pdbx_seq_one_letter_code
_entity_poly.pdbx_strand_id
1 'polypeptide(L)'
;MSKRPLTAATPAEPGDRVRLTAEFERTQLLGILFGEFDRNLVAIENRLGVYISARGNRVQIEGEAEAAARARDVLTELYGRIERGEEIDVGLVDAVIAMTAQPTLDGIIRHEAAETPAVMIRTRKKTIVPRAPSQVPYMQALARDDVIFALGPAGTGKTYLAVAQAVAQLITGSVQRLILSRPAVEAGEKLGFLPGDMKEKVDPYLRPLYDALHDCLPAEQVERRIASGEIEIAPLAFMRGRTLADAFIILDEAQNTTIPQMKMFLTRFGMNSRMVICGDPKQVDLPAPATSGLADAVARLEGIEGINVSRFTAADVVRHPIVGRIVEAYEGPGA
;
A
#
# COMPACT_ATOMS: atom_id res chain seq x y z
N MET A 1 53.91 -7.12 25.40
CA MET A 1 53.13 -6.79 24.18
C MET A 1 51.83 -6.20 24.62
N SER A 2 51.76 -4.87 24.51
CA SER A 2 50.71 -4.02 25.12
C SER A 2 49.47 -4.00 24.23
N LYS A 3 48.29 -4.37 24.76
CA LYS A 3 47.00 -4.17 24.13
C LYS A 3 46.58 -2.73 24.29
N ARG A 4 46.44 -1.98 23.17
CA ARG A 4 45.84 -0.65 23.18
C ARG A 4 44.34 -0.79 23.47
N PRO A 5 43.72 0.04 24.32
CA PRO A 5 42.31 0.05 24.53
C PRO A 5 41.61 0.75 23.35
N LEU A 6 40.49 0.15 22.92
CA LEU A 6 39.52 0.76 22.02
C LEU A 6 38.96 2.01 22.68
N THR A 7 39.19 3.17 22.07
CA THR A 7 38.58 4.43 22.44
C THR A 7 37.06 4.35 22.19
N ALA A 8 36.30 4.49 23.27
CA ALA A 8 34.84 4.66 23.21
C ALA A 8 34.53 5.95 22.44
N ALA A 9 33.68 5.85 21.44
CA ALA A 9 33.15 7.02 20.74
C ALA A 9 32.32 7.85 21.70
N THR A 10 32.63 9.11 21.83
CA THR A 10 31.86 10.13 22.56
C THR A 10 30.49 10.30 21.83
N PRO A 11 29.36 10.42 22.54
CA PRO A 11 28.09 10.74 21.88
C PRO A 11 28.20 12.15 21.28
N ALA A 12 27.91 12.27 19.98
CA ALA A 12 27.88 13.53 19.25
C ALA A 12 26.71 14.41 19.75
N GLU A 13 26.94 15.70 19.91
CA GLU A 13 25.88 16.68 20.21
C GLU A 13 24.97 16.90 18.99
N PRO A 14 23.69 17.30 19.15
CA PRO A 14 22.79 17.57 18.04
C PRO A 14 23.31 18.72 17.18
N GLY A 15 23.74 18.41 15.95
CA GLY A 15 24.27 19.39 14.98
C GLY A 15 25.62 19.02 14.34
N ASP A 16 26.31 17.97 14.79
CA ASP A 16 27.57 17.53 14.19
C ASP A 16 27.33 16.84 12.84
N ARG A 17 27.84 17.47 11.76
CA ARG A 17 27.88 16.86 10.43
C ARG A 17 28.89 15.73 10.39
N VAL A 18 28.46 14.56 10.02
CA VAL A 18 29.30 13.39 9.86
C VAL A 18 29.47 13.02 8.39
N ARG A 19 30.57 12.35 8.10
CA ARG A 19 30.80 11.74 6.80
C ARG A 19 30.83 10.22 6.96
N LEU A 20 29.86 9.53 6.34
CA LEU A 20 29.78 8.08 6.28
C LEU A 20 30.17 7.59 4.88
N THR A 21 30.69 6.38 4.78
CA THR A 21 31.00 5.75 3.50
C THR A 21 30.32 4.38 3.45
N ALA A 22 29.60 4.11 2.35
CA ALA A 22 29.09 2.81 2.00
C ALA A 22 29.92 2.25 0.84
N GLU A 23 30.31 0.97 0.90
CA GLU A 23 31.02 0.26 -0.17
C GLU A 23 30.13 -0.85 -0.72
N PHE A 24 30.09 -0.96 -2.06
CA PHE A 24 29.25 -1.94 -2.75
C PHE A 24 30.12 -2.85 -3.64
N GLU A 25 29.90 -4.16 -3.54
CA GLU A 25 30.78 -5.15 -4.19
C GLU A 25 30.63 -5.15 -5.72
N ARG A 26 29.39 -5.05 -6.23
CA ARG A 26 29.07 -5.16 -7.65
C ARG A 26 28.85 -3.78 -8.26
N THR A 27 29.91 -3.19 -8.80
CA THR A 27 29.87 -1.86 -9.43
C THR A 27 28.87 -1.77 -10.60
N GLN A 28 28.60 -2.88 -11.26
CA GLN A 28 27.63 -2.94 -12.37
C GLN A 28 26.19 -2.61 -11.94
N LEU A 29 25.85 -2.82 -10.67
CA LEU A 29 24.52 -2.54 -10.12
C LEU A 29 24.36 -1.08 -9.68
N LEU A 30 25.45 -0.33 -9.58
CA LEU A 30 25.42 1.05 -9.10
C LEU A 30 24.69 1.99 -10.06
N GLY A 31 24.75 1.74 -11.36
CA GLY A 31 23.99 2.50 -12.35
C GLY A 31 22.47 2.37 -12.13
N ILE A 32 22.01 1.19 -11.71
CA ILE A 32 20.60 0.92 -11.36
C ILE A 32 20.27 1.59 -10.02
N LEU A 33 21.18 1.49 -9.03
CA LEU A 33 21.02 2.10 -7.71
C LEU A 33 20.88 3.63 -7.80
N PHE A 34 21.72 4.26 -8.60
CA PHE A 34 21.71 5.72 -8.76
C PHE A 34 20.54 6.20 -9.63
N GLY A 35 20.11 5.34 -10.56
CA GLY A 35 19.08 5.66 -11.53
C GLY A 35 19.59 6.57 -12.64
N GLU A 36 18.77 6.81 -13.67
CA GLU A 36 19.11 7.74 -14.74
C GLU A 36 19.39 9.15 -14.20
N PHE A 37 20.53 9.71 -14.55
CA PHE A 37 20.98 11.02 -14.08
C PHE A 37 21.00 11.16 -12.56
N ASP A 38 21.38 10.10 -11.84
CA ASP A 38 21.45 10.04 -10.37
C ASP A 38 20.14 10.38 -9.64
N ARG A 39 18.99 10.24 -10.31
CA ARG A 39 17.67 10.63 -9.80
C ARG A 39 17.32 10.01 -8.45
N ASN A 40 17.78 8.78 -8.20
CA ASN A 40 17.52 8.08 -6.94
C ASN A 40 18.36 8.68 -5.80
N LEU A 41 19.63 9.05 -6.08
CA LEU A 41 20.48 9.75 -5.11
C LEU A 41 19.91 11.11 -4.77
N VAL A 42 19.51 11.89 -5.77
CA VAL A 42 18.87 13.20 -5.61
C VAL A 42 17.58 13.09 -4.77
N ALA A 43 16.80 12.03 -4.96
CA ALA A 43 15.61 11.78 -4.15
C ALA A 43 15.98 11.56 -2.67
N ILE A 44 17.01 10.74 -2.38
CA ILE A 44 17.49 10.48 -1.03
C ILE A 44 18.04 11.76 -0.39
N GLU A 45 18.86 12.54 -1.11
CA GLU A 45 19.41 13.80 -0.64
C GLU A 45 18.32 14.79 -0.22
N ASN A 46 17.34 15.00 -1.08
CA ASN A 46 16.22 15.92 -0.84
C ASN A 46 15.31 15.49 0.32
N ARG A 47 15.12 14.19 0.52
CA ARG A 47 14.24 13.68 1.58
C ARG A 47 14.90 13.62 2.94
N LEU A 48 16.19 13.34 2.99
CA LEU A 48 16.93 13.17 4.25
C LEU A 48 17.81 14.36 4.61
N GLY A 49 17.96 15.37 3.73
CA GLY A 49 18.78 16.54 3.99
C GLY A 49 20.28 16.22 4.04
N VAL A 50 20.72 15.23 3.28
CA VAL A 50 22.12 14.80 3.17
C VAL A 50 22.70 15.15 1.81
N TYR A 51 24.02 15.14 1.68
CA TYR A 51 24.73 15.22 0.41
C TYR A 51 25.40 13.89 0.11
N ILE A 52 25.24 13.37 -1.11
CA ILE A 52 25.74 12.06 -1.53
C ILE A 52 26.69 12.24 -2.72
N SER A 53 27.88 11.69 -2.63
CA SER A 53 28.85 11.65 -3.73
C SER A 53 29.34 10.23 -3.96
N ALA A 54 29.33 9.78 -5.22
CA ALA A 54 29.78 8.46 -5.59
C ALA A 54 31.12 8.50 -6.31
N ARG A 55 32.06 7.61 -5.93
CA ARG A 55 33.34 7.42 -6.62
C ARG A 55 33.67 5.92 -6.71
N GLY A 56 33.55 5.37 -7.90
CA GLY A 56 33.73 3.94 -8.12
C GLY A 56 32.68 3.13 -7.36
N ASN A 57 33.13 2.22 -6.47
CA ASN A 57 32.26 1.41 -5.62
C ASN A 57 31.95 2.03 -4.24
N ARG A 58 32.41 3.26 -3.99
CA ARG A 58 32.24 3.98 -2.71
C ARG A 58 31.26 5.10 -2.87
N VAL A 59 30.29 5.17 -1.98
CA VAL A 59 29.32 6.25 -1.86
C VAL A 59 29.57 6.95 -0.53
N GLN A 60 29.91 8.24 -0.58
CA GLN A 60 30.09 9.10 0.58
C GLN A 60 28.80 9.85 0.86
N ILE A 61 28.42 9.91 2.12
CA ILE A 61 27.20 10.55 2.61
C ILE A 61 27.60 11.55 3.68
N GLU A 62 27.23 12.82 3.50
CA GLU A 62 27.55 13.93 4.40
C GLU A 62 26.25 14.57 4.90
N GLY A 63 26.09 14.68 6.22
CA GLY A 63 24.89 15.26 6.82
C GLY A 63 24.89 15.12 8.33
N GLU A 64 23.77 15.43 8.97
CA GLU A 64 23.57 15.13 10.38
C GLU A 64 23.70 13.62 10.64
N ALA A 65 24.21 13.24 11.81
CA ALA A 65 24.59 11.87 12.12
C ALA A 65 23.45 10.86 11.89
N GLU A 66 22.22 11.19 12.32
CA GLU A 66 21.05 10.34 12.15
C GLU A 66 20.62 10.29 10.68
N ALA A 67 20.58 11.43 9.99
CA ALA A 67 20.19 11.50 8.59
C ALA A 67 21.18 10.75 7.67
N ALA A 68 22.50 10.90 7.94
CA ALA A 68 23.54 10.21 7.21
C ALA A 68 23.50 8.69 7.43
N ALA A 69 23.23 8.23 8.66
CA ALA A 69 23.06 6.81 8.97
C ALA A 69 21.82 6.23 8.24
N ARG A 70 20.70 6.94 8.26
CA ARG A 70 19.49 6.56 7.52
C ARG A 70 19.73 6.49 6.02
N ALA A 71 20.40 7.46 5.44
CA ALA A 71 20.72 7.45 4.01
C ALA A 71 21.59 6.25 3.62
N ARG A 72 22.56 5.87 4.46
CA ARG A 72 23.37 4.67 4.27
C ARG A 72 22.50 3.41 4.31
N ASP A 73 21.60 3.31 5.29
CA ASP A 73 20.72 2.16 5.46
C ASP A 73 19.74 2.04 4.27
N VAL A 74 19.21 3.16 3.77
CA VAL A 74 18.39 3.22 2.54
C VAL A 74 19.18 2.70 1.33
N LEU A 75 20.39 3.19 1.11
CA LEU A 75 21.23 2.76 -0.02
C LEU A 75 21.57 1.27 0.07
N THR A 76 21.85 0.76 1.26
CA THR A 76 22.14 -0.65 1.49
C THR A 76 20.95 -1.55 1.20
N GLU A 77 19.76 -1.15 1.65
CA GLU A 77 18.51 -1.88 1.39
C GLU A 77 18.16 -1.87 -0.11
N LEU A 78 18.26 -0.70 -0.77
CA LEU A 78 18.03 -0.60 -2.21
C LEU A 78 19.01 -1.49 -3.01
N TYR A 79 20.28 -1.50 -2.63
CA TYR A 79 21.29 -2.34 -3.26
C TYR A 79 20.96 -3.83 -3.10
N GLY A 80 20.58 -4.28 -1.91
CA GLY A 80 20.15 -5.67 -1.68
C GLY A 80 18.91 -6.05 -2.51
N ARG A 81 18.00 -5.13 -2.77
CA ARG A 81 16.84 -5.34 -3.66
C ARG A 81 17.27 -5.53 -5.12
N ILE A 82 18.22 -4.72 -5.59
CA ILE A 82 18.78 -4.85 -6.95
C ILE A 82 19.47 -6.22 -7.11
N GLU A 83 20.20 -6.69 -6.10
CA GLU A 83 20.82 -8.01 -6.12
C GLU A 83 19.80 -9.15 -6.25
N ARG A 84 18.59 -8.96 -5.73
CA ARG A 84 17.44 -9.87 -5.91
C ARG A 84 16.71 -9.71 -7.25
N GLY A 85 17.16 -8.77 -8.10
CA GLY A 85 16.58 -8.51 -9.42
C GLY A 85 15.34 -7.61 -9.40
N GLU A 86 15.15 -6.81 -8.35
CA GLU A 86 14.07 -5.83 -8.27
C GLU A 86 14.42 -4.57 -9.07
N GLU A 87 13.45 -3.99 -9.78
CA GLU A 87 13.61 -2.69 -10.44
C GLU A 87 13.44 -1.56 -9.41
N ILE A 88 14.33 -0.56 -9.48
CA ILE A 88 14.30 0.60 -8.60
C ILE A 88 13.71 1.80 -9.32
N ASP A 89 12.61 2.32 -8.82
CA ASP A 89 12.06 3.60 -9.20
C ASP A 89 12.06 4.58 -8.00
N VAL A 90 11.78 5.86 -8.26
CA VAL A 90 11.73 6.89 -7.21
C VAL A 90 10.65 6.57 -6.15
N GLY A 91 9.57 5.90 -6.55
CA GLY A 91 8.51 5.47 -5.63
C GLY A 91 9.00 4.42 -4.63
N LEU A 92 9.85 3.49 -5.07
CA LEU A 92 10.49 2.52 -4.19
C LEU A 92 11.51 3.19 -3.26
N VAL A 93 12.28 4.17 -3.76
CA VAL A 93 13.20 4.96 -2.94
C VAL A 93 12.43 5.66 -1.82
N ASP A 94 11.33 6.35 -2.13
CA ASP A 94 10.46 7.00 -1.13
C ASP A 94 9.90 6.00 -0.10
N ALA A 95 9.51 4.80 -0.54
CA ALA A 95 9.03 3.75 0.33
C ALA A 95 10.11 3.26 1.32
N VAL A 96 11.33 3.00 0.83
CA VAL A 96 12.44 2.57 1.68
C VAL A 96 12.82 3.66 2.69
N ILE A 97 12.82 4.93 2.29
CA ILE A 97 13.04 6.06 3.20
C ILE A 97 11.98 6.09 4.31
N ALA A 98 10.70 5.90 3.97
CA ALA A 98 9.62 5.88 4.95
C ALA A 98 9.75 4.69 5.93
N MET A 99 10.15 3.52 5.45
CA MET A 99 10.36 2.33 6.27
C MET A 99 11.54 2.47 7.24
N THR A 100 12.58 3.22 6.87
CA THR A 100 13.75 3.48 7.73
C THR A 100 13.52 4.64 8.72
N ALA A 101 12.38 5.34 8.66
CA ALA A 101 12.07 6.48 9.52
C ALA A 101 11.62 6.10 10.94
N GLN A 102 11.25 4.84 11.21
CA GLN A 102 10.86 4.42 12.56
C GLN A 102 12.09 4.06 13.39
N PRO A 103 12.25 4.61 14.62
CA PRO A 103 13.28 4.16 15.54
C PRO A 103 12.97 2.71 15.94
N THR A 104 13.82 1.79 15.52
CA THR A 104 13.77 0.41 16.02
C THR A 104 14.16 0.43 17.49
N LEU A 105 13.20 0.22 18.39
CA LEU A 105 13.47 -0.25 19.72
C LEU A 105 14.17 -1.62 19.56
N ASP A 106 15.43 -1.63 19.98
CA ASP A 106 16.36 -2.74 20.04
C ASP A 106 17.05 -3.18 18.73
N GLY A 107 18.38 -3.08 18.79
CA GLY A 107 19.32 -3.56 17.76
C GLY A 107 19.33 -5.08 17.51
N ILE A 108 18.34 -5.83 18.04
CA ILE A 108 18.22 -7.29 17.92
C ILE A 108 17.36 -7.67 16.70
N ILE A 109 16.47 -6.80 16.24
CA ILE A 109 15.53 -7.12 15.15
C ILE A 109 16.18 -7.01 13.75
N ARG A 110 17.37 -6.40 13.63
CA ARG A 110 18.04 -6.23 12.32
C ARG A 110 18.53 -7.52 11.66
N HIS A 111 18.73 -8.60 12.41
CA HIS A 111 19.18 -9.87 11.84
C HIS A 111 18.05 -10.81 11.42
N GLU A 112 16.87 -10.70 12.01
CA GLU A 112 15.71 -11.52 11.61
C GLU A 112 14.94 -10.93 10.41
N ALA A 113 15.01 -9.61 10.17
CA ALA A 113 14.39 -8.99 9.00
C ALA A 113 15.05 -9.34 7.66
N ALA A 114 16.29 -9.85 7.67
CA ALA A 114 17.01 -10.26 6.47
C ALA A 114 16.53 -11.61 5.88
N GLU A 115 15.76 -12.40 6.63
CA GLU A 115 15.26 -13.71 6.19
C GLU A 115 13.76 -13.74 5.87
N THR A 116 13.02 -12.66 6.13
CA THR A 116 11.62 -12.61 5.73
C THR A 116 11.55 -12.35 4.22
N PRO A 117 10.95 -13.24 3.41
CA PRO A 117 10.80 -13.00 1.97
C PRO A 117 10.17 -11.63 1.74
N ALA A 118 10.77 -10.81 0.90
CA ALA A 118 10.26 -9.48 0.60
C ALA A 118 8.79 -9.60 0.15
N VAL A 119 7.87 -9.00 0.93
CA VAL A 119 6.45 -9.01 0.61
C VAL A 119 6.25 -8.17 -0.64
N MET A 120 5.84 -8.81 -1.73
CA MET A 120 5.61 -8.14 -3.02
C MET A 120 4.44 -8.75 -3.77
N ILE A 121 3.77 -7.93 -4.55
CA ILE A 121 2.69 -8.35 -5.45
C ILE A 121 3.18 -8.14 -6.89
N ARG A 122 3.24 -9.20 -7.68
CA ARG A 122 3.65 -9.12 -9.09
C ARG A 122 2.43 -9.07 -9.98
N THR A 123 2.32 -8.02 -10.76
CA THR A 123 1.29 -7.85 -11.79
C THR A 123 1.91 -7.92 -13.19
N ARG A 124 1.11 -7.77 -14.25
CA ARG A 124 1.64 -7.74 -15.62
C ARG A 124 2.42 -6.46 -15.95
N LYS A 125 2.10 -5.36 -15.28
CA LYS A 125 2.74 -4.05 -15.56
C LYS A 125 3.87 -3.72 -14.60
N LYS A 126 3.77 -4.16 -13.35
CA LYS A 126 4.75 -3.79 -12.31
C LYS A 126 4.77 -4.75 -11.11
N THR A 127 5.85 -4.67 -10.38
CA THR A 127 5.97 -5.27 -9.04
C THR A 127 5.62 -4.21 -8.02
N ILE A 128 4.71 -4.53 -7.10
CA ILE A 128 4.22 -3.64 -6.06
C ILE A 128 4.81 -4.10 -4.73
N VAL A 129 5.46 -3.17 -4.05
CA VAL A 129 6.07 -3.36 -2.73
C VAL A 129 5.38 -2.45 -1.71
N PRO A 130 5.40 -2.80 -0.41
CA PRO A 130 4.83 -1.95 0.62
C PRO A 130 5.57 -0.61 0.68
N ARG A 131 4.82 0.48 0.81
CA ARG A 131 5.31 1.86 0.92
C ARG A 131 5.15 2.45 2.32
N ALA A 132 4.50 1.71 3.21
CA ALA A 132 4.36 2.03 4.62
C ALA A 132 4.44 0.74 5.44
N PRO A 133 4.92 0.79 6.70
CA PRO A 133 5.08 -0.40 7.54
C PRO A 133 3.78 -1.19 7.72
N SER A 134 2.65 -0.52 7.88
CA SER A 134 1.32 -1.14 8.02
C SER A 134 0.85 -1.90 6.77
N GLN A 135 1.39 -1.58 5.58
CA GLN A 135 1.09 -2.30 4.36
C GLN A 135 1.71 -3.71 4.33
N VAL A 136 2.80 -3.96 5.06
CA VAL A 136 3.45 -5.28 5.10
C VAL A 136 2.50 -6.36 5.65
N PRO A 137 1.97 -6.26 6.88
CA PRO A 137 1.03 -7.25 7.41
C PRO A 137 -0.27 -7.33 6.59
N TYR A 138 -0.73 -6.22 6.03
CA TYR A 138 -1.91 -6.21 5.16
C TYR A 138 -1.67 -7.02 3.87
N MET A 139 -0.54 -6.83 3.18
CA MET A 139 -0.20 -7.59 1.98
C MET A 139 -0.03 -9.08 2.29
N GLN A 140 0.50 -9.43 3.47
CA GLN A 140 0.56 -10.81 3.95
C GLN A 140 -0.84 -11.40 4.17
N ALA A 141 -1.74 -10.63 4.81
CA ALA A 141 -3.13 -11.03 5.02
C ALA A 141 -3.86 -11.25 3.69
N LEU A 142 -3.71 -10.34 2.71
CA LEU A 142 -4.27 -10.47 1.36
C LEU A 142 -3.83 -11.76 0.64
N ALA A 143 -2.65 -12.27 0.96
CA ALA A 143 -2.14 -13.51 0.38
C ALA A 143 -2.66 -14.78 1.09
N ARG A 144 -3.01 -14.68 2.37
CA ARG A 144 -3.26 -15.84 3.24
C ARG A 144 -4.70 -15.96 3.74
N ASP A 145 -5.28 -14.85 4.22
CA ASP A 145 -6.53 -14.88 4.98
C ASP A 145 -7.76 -14.90 4.06
N ASP A 146 -8.88 -15.43 4.53
CA ASP A 146 -10.09 -15.59 3.73
C ASP A 146 -10.90 -14.30 3.64
N VAL A 147 -11.08 -13.60 4.77
CA VAL A 147 -11.81 -12.33 4.86
C VAL A 147 -10.94 -11.27 5.51
N ILE A 148 -10.76 -10.15 4.83
CA ILE A 148 -9.89 -9.07 5.29
C ILE A 148 -10.68 -7.76 5.35
N PHE A 149 -10.72 -7.12 6.52
CA PHE A 149 -11.17 -5.75 6.70
C PHE A 149 -9.97 -4.81 6.66
N ALA A 150 -9.94 -3.89 5.72
CA ALA A 150 -8.91 -2.87 5.56
C ALA A 150 -9.49 -1.50 5.95
N LEU A 151 -9.12 -0.99 7.12
CA LEU A 151 -9.73 0.19 7.75
C LEU A 151 -8.74 1.35 7.82
N GLY A 152 -9.18 2.56 7.51
CA GLY A 152 -8.37 3.77 7.69
C GLY A 152 -8.55 4.81 6.60
N PRO A 153 -7.82 5.94 6.69
CA PRO A 153 -8.02 7.10 5.83
C PRO A 153 -7.73 6.82 4.35
N ALA A 154 -8.28 7.69 3.50
CA ALA A 154 -8.02 7.65 2.07
C ALA A 154 -6.53 7.87 1.77
N GLY A 155 -6.00 7.20 0.72
CA GLY A 155 -4.60 7.32 0.31
C GLY A 155 -3.61 6.40 1.01
N THR A 156 -4.05 5.48 1.87
CA THR A 156 -3.21 4.46 2.52
C THR A 156 -3.00 3.21 1.65
N GLY A 157 -3.59 3.15 0.47
CA GLY A 157 -3.42 2.06 -0.49
C GLY A 157 -4.31 0.83 -0.30
N LYS A 158 -5.32 0.88 0.60
CA LYS A 158 -6.21 -0.27 0.91
C LYS A 158 -6.76 -0.95 -0.35
N THR A 159 -7.54 -0.21 -1.10
CA THR A 159 -8.22 -0.69 -2.31
C THR A 159 -7.22 -1.04 -3.41
N TYR A 160 -6.21 -0.21 -3.60
CA TYR A 160 -5.18 -0.43 -4.59
C TYR A 160 -4.41 -1.75 -4.38
N LEU A 161 -3.95 -2.03 -3.16
CA LEU A 161 -3.23 -3.26 -2.83
C LEU A 161 -4.14 -4.49 -2.91
N ALA A 162 -5.41 -4.36 -2.52
CA ALA A 162 -6.39 -5.42 -2.70
C ALA A 162 -6.60 -5.76 -4.18
N VAL A 163 -6.79 -4.75 -5.06
CA VAL A 163 -6.93 -4.96 -6.51
C VAL A 163 -5.65 -5.57 -7.10
N ALA A 164 -4.49 -5.10 -6.70
CA ALA A 164 -3.22 -5.64 -7.17
C ALA A 164 -3.05 -7.13 -6.82
N GLN A 165 -3.37 -7.50 -5.58
CA GLN A 165 -3.33 -8.90 -5.13
C GLN A 165 -4.37 -9.76 -5.86
N ALA A 166 -5.56 -9.25 -6.06
CA ALA A 166 -6.62 -9.91 -6.82
C ALA A 166 -6.19 -10.18 -8.27
N VAL A 167 -5.60 -9.19 -8.92
CA VAL A 167 -5.04 -9.32 -10.28
C VAL A 167 -3.91 -10.36 -10.30
N ALA A 168 -3.01 -10.36 -9.33
CA ALA A 168 -1.94 -11.36 -9.24
C ALA A 168 -2.51 -12.78 -9.10
N GLN A 169 -3.52 -12.98 -8.27
CA GLN A 169 -4.18 -14.29 -8.10
C GLN A 169 -4.98 -14.72 -9.34
N LEU A 170 -5.60 -13.77 -10.04
CA LEU A 170 -6.27 -14.04 -11.30
C LEU A 170 -5.28 -14.46 -12.41
N ILE A 171 -4.12 -13.80 -12.49
CA ILE A 171 -3.06 -14.13 -13.46
C ILE A 171 -2.47 -15.51 -13.20
N THR A 172 -2.28 -15.88 -11.94
CA THR A 172 -1.72 -17.18 -11.54
C THR A 172 -2.75 -18.31 -11.57
N GLY A 173 -4.04 -17.99 -11.76
CA GLY A 173 -5.12 -18.96 -11.76
C GLY A 173 -5.53 -19.44 -10.36
N SER A 174 -5.06 -18.78 -9.30
CA SER A 174 -5.46 -19.07 -7.92
C SER A 174 -6.93 -18.75 -7.66
N VAL A 175 -7.51 -17.82 -8.42
CA VAL A 175 -8.93 -17.54 -8.51
C VAL A 175 -9.33 -17.46 -9.98
N GLN A 176 -10.60 -17.74 -10.27
CA GLN A 176 -11.14 -17.71 -11.64
C GLN A 176 -11.76 -16.35 -11.97
N ARG A 177 -12.20 -15.60 -10.95
CA ARG A 177 -12.90 -14.33 -11.13
C ARG A 177 -12.42 -13.27 -10.14
N LEU A 178 -12.48 -12.03 -10.58
CA LEU A 178 -12.30 -10.85 -9.77
C LEU A 178 -13.61 -10.06 -9.76
N ILE A 179 -14.18 -9.84 -8.57
CA ILE A 179 -15.44 -9.15 -8.39
C ILE A 179 -15.18 -7.89 -7.57
N LEU A 180 -15.37 -6.74 -8.21
CA LEU A 180 -15.20 -5.42 -7.60
C LEU A 180 -16.56 -4.79 -7.38
N SER A 181 -16.82 -4.38 -6.15
CA SER A 181 -18.11 -3.81 -5.76
C SER A 181 -17.94 -2.55 -4.93
N ARG A 182 -18.90 -1.65 -5.03
CA ARG A 182 -18.98 -0.43 -4.23
C ARG A 182 -20.46 -0.12 -3.92
N PRO A 183 -20.78 0.36 -2.70
CA PRO A 183 -22.11 0.90 -2.43
C PRO A 183 -22.39 2.07 -3.35
N ALA A 184 -23.56 2.09 -3.99
CA ALA A 184 -24.03 3.29 -4.66
C ALA A 184 -24.62 4.21 -3.59
N VAL A 185 -23.82 5.17 -3.13
CA VAL A 185 -24.29 6.22 -2.20
C VAL A 185 -24.48 7.49 -2.99
N GLU A 186 -25.66 8.04 -2.87
CA GLU A 186 -25.97 9.36 -3.43
C GLU A 186 -25.33 10.44 -2.52
N ALA A 187 -24.13 10.90 -2.88
CA ALA A 187 -23.53 12.08 -2.24
C ALA A 187 -24.34 13.34 -2.61
N GLY A 188 -25.50 13.51 -1.99
CA GLY A 188 -26.35 14.70 -2.16
C GLY A 188 -27.14 14.79 -3.47
N GLU A 189 -26.79 14.04 -4.51
CA GLU A 189 -27.51 13.97 -5.78
C GLU A 189 -28.25 12.63 -5.91
N LYS A 190 -29.57 12.69 -6.04
CA LYS A 190 -30.38 11.48 -6.25
C LYS A 190 -30.04 10.87 -7.60
N LEU A 191 -29.60 9.62 -7.65
CA LEU A 191 -29.30 8.84 -8.87
C LEU A 191 -30.46 8.94 -9.91
N GLY A 192 -31.66 9.26 -9.48
CA GLY A 192 -32.82 9.47 -10.33
C GLY A 192 -32.75 10.69 -11.27
N PHE A 193 -31.85 11.65 -11.03
CA PHE A 193 -31.75 12.87 -11.85
C PHE A 193 -30.66 12.79 -12.95
N LEU A 194 -29.80 11.79 -12.94
CA LEU A 194 -28.81 11.62 -14.02
C LEU A 194 -29.48 10.98 -15.25
N PRO A 195 -29.26 11.52 -16.48
CA PRO A 195 -29.71 10.89 -17.70
C PRO A 195 -28.90 9.61 -17.97
N GLY A 196 -29.54 8.61 -18.59
CA GLY A 196 -28.91 7.33 -18.94
C GLY A 196 -29.50 6.13 -18.19
N ASP A 197 -29.04 4.95 -18.55
CA ASP A 197 -29.44 3.72 -17.88
C ASP A 197 -28.74 3.58 -16.51
N MET A 198 -29.17 2.58 -15.71
CA MET A 198 -28.64 2.37 -14.35
C MET A 198 -27.12 2.11 -14.37
N LYS A 199 -26.59 1.52 -15.42
CA LYS A 199 -25.16 1.19 -15.58
C LYS A 199 -24.36 2.46 -15.86
N GLU A 200 -24.82 3.32 -16.76
CA GLU A 200 -24.21 4.61 -17.08
C GLU A 200 -24.16 5.55 -15.88
N LYS A 201 -25.21 5.53 -15.03
CA LYS A 201 -25.29 6.37 -13.82
C LYS A 201 -24.33 5.96 -12.72
N VAL A 202 -23.96 4.67 -12.63
CA VAL A 202 -23.09 4.14 -11.58
C VAL A 202 -21.61 4.15 -12.01
N ASP A 203 -21.34 4.16 -13.31
CA ASP A 203 -19.97 4.10 -13.88
C ASP A 203 -18.99 5.13 -13.28
N PRO A 204 -19.34 6.41 -13.06
CA PRO A 204 -18.44 7.38 -12.46
C PRO A 204 -17.95 7.00 -11.06
N TYR A 205 -18.78 6.33 -10.27
CA TYR A 205 -18.41 5.90 -8.91
C TYR A 205 -17.49 4.69 -8.90
N LEU A 206 -17.42 3.96 -10.00
CA LEU A 206 -16.57 2.78 -10.17
C LEU A 206 -15.20 3.09 -10.81
N ARG A 207 -14.99 4.33 -11.30
CA ARG A 207 -13.74 4.75 -11.93
C ARG A 207 -12.47 4.43 -11.13
N PRO A 208 -12.41 4.67 -9.82
CA PRO A 208 -11.20 4.34 -9.04
C PRO A 208 -10.82 2.86 -9.10
N LEU A 209 -11.79 1.97 -9.26
CA LEU A 209 -11.55 0.53 -9.43
C LEU A 209 -11.00 0.20 -10.83
N TYR A 210 -11.51 0.87 -11.87
CA TYR A 210 -10.95 0.76 -13.23
C TYR A 210 -9.51 1.29 -13.27
N ASP A 211 -9.24 2.43 -12.64
CA ASP A 211 -7.90 3.02 -12.59
C ASP A 211 -6.89 2.07 -11.94
N ALA A 212 -7.27 1.44 -10.82
CA ALA A 212 -6.44 0.45 -10.16
C ALA A 212 -6.18 -0.80 -11.03
N LEU A 213 -7.18 -1.26 -11.78
CA LEU A 213 -7.02 -2.37 -12.72
C LEU A 213 -6.09 -2.01 -13.88
N HIS A 214 -6.27 -0.84 -14.49
CA HIS A 214 -5.42 -0.36 -15.60
C HIS A 214 -3.98 -0.11 -15.17
N ASP A 215 -3.76 0.17 -13.89
CA ASP A 215 -2.42 0.30 -13.33
C ASP A 215 -1.72 -1.06 -13.16
N CYS A 216 -2.46 -2.13 -13.00
CA CYS A 216 -1.96 -3.51 -12.82
C CYS A 216 -1.94 -4.33 -14.13
N LEU A 217 -2.83 -4.03 -15.08
CA LEU A 217 -3.00 -4.76 -16.33
C LEU A 217 -2.99 -3.81 -17.54
N PRO A 218 -2.51 -4.23 -18.72
CA PRO A 218 -2.74 -3.53 -19.98
C PRO A 218 -4.24 -3.35 -20.26
N ALA A 219 -4.63 -2.19 -20.83
CA ALA A 219 -6.04 -1.85 -21.09
C ALA A 219 -6.79 -2.94 -21.88
N GLU A 220 -6.18 -3.44 -22.95
CA GLU A 220 -6.75 -4.52 -23.78
C GLU A 220 -7.03 -5.80 -22.97
N GLN A 221 -6.20 -6.11 -21.97
CA GLN A 221 -6.43 -7.27 -21.11
C GLN A 221 -7.56 -7.02 -20.13
N VAL A 222 -7.70 -5.81 -19.59
CA VAL A 222 -8.84 -5.44 -18.73
C VAL A 222 -10.14 -5.57 -19.50
N GLU A 223 -10.24 -4.96 -20.68
CA GLU A 223 -11.44 -5.01 -21.53
C GLU A 223 -11.82 -6.44 -21.90
N ARG A 224 -10.84 -7.25 -22.34
CA ARG A 224 -11.07 -8.66 -22.67
C ARG A 224 -11.59 -9.48 -21.50
N ARG A 225 -11.02 -9.28 -20.29
CA ARG A 225 -11.42 -10.02 -19.09
C ARG A 225 -12.77 -9.57 -18.53
N ILE A 226 -13.13 -8.31 -18.73
CA ILE A 226 -14.49 -7.83 -18.43
C ILE A 226 -15.48 -8.45 -19.41
N ALA A 227 -15.16 -8.47 -20.71
CA ALA A 227 -16.02 -9.07 -21.73
C ALA A 227 -16.21 -10.59 -21.53
N SER A 228 -15.19 -11.30 -21.05
CA SER A 228 -15.27 -12.74 -20.72
C SER A 228 -15.95 -13.04 -19.38
N GLY A 229 -16.19 -12.03 -18.53
CA GLY A 229 -16.75 -12.21 -17.19
C GLY A 229 -15.73 -12.67 -16.13
N GLU A 230 -14.43 -12.71 -16.47
CA GLU A 230 -13.37 -12.96 -15.50
C GLU A 230 -13.20 -11.77 -14.52
N ILE A 231 -13.46 -10.55 -14.97
CA ILE A 231 -13.52 -9.35 -14.14
C ILE A 231 -14.93 -8.78 -14.21
N GLU A 232 -15.54 -8.61 -13.05
CA GLU A 232 -16.86 -8.00 -12.90
C GLU A 232 -16.74 -6.78 -11.99
N ILE A 233 -17.27 -5.64 -12.45
CA ILE A 233 -17.36 -4.41 -11.66
C ILE A 233 -18.82 -4.03 -11.59
N ALA A 234 -19.38 -4.07 -10.38
CA ALA A 234 -20.84 -3.90 -10.22
C ALA A 234 -21.19 -3.28 -8.84
N PRO A 235 -22.29 -2.51 -8.77
CA PRO A 235 -22.83 -2.01 -7.51
C PRO A 235 -23.14 -3.15 -6.53
N LEU A 236 -23.03 -2.86 -5.24
CA LEU A 236 -23.30 -3.81 -4.16
C LEU A 236 -24.68 -4.50 -4.28
N ALA A 237 -25.69 -3.80 -4.77
CA ALA A 237 -27.05 -4.34 -4.93
C ALA A 237 -27.10 -5.57 -5.86
N PHE A 238 -26.21 -5.65 -6.84
CA PHE A 238 -26.13 -6.78 -7.79
C PHE A 238 -25.53 -8.06 -7.19
N MET A 239 -25.02 -8.00 -5.96
CA MET A 239 -24.50 -9.17 -5.26
C MET A 239 -25.60 -9.99 -4.57
N ARG A 240 -26.82 -9.44 -4.46
CA ARG A 240 -27.93 -10.09 -3.77
C ARG A 240 -28.34 -11.41 -4.46
N GLY A 241 -28.52 -12.47 -3.66
CA GLY A 241 -28.97 -13.79 -4.14
C GLY A 241 -27.89 -14.62 -4.83
N ARG A 242 -26.66 -14.16 -4.88
CA ARG A 242 -25.52 -14.85 -5.50
C ARG A 242 -24.69 -15.60 -4.46
N THR A 243 -23.95 -16.61 -4.92
CA THR A 243 -22.83 -17.22 -4.20
C THR A 243 -21.56 -16.98 -5.04
N LEU A 244 -20.57 -16.33 -4.43
CA LEU A 244 -19.37 -15.88 -5.12
C LEU A 244 -18.24 -16.88 -4.82
N ALA A 245 -18.18 -17.97 -5.58
CA ALA A 245 -17.16 -19.00 -5.46
C ALA A 245 -16.02 -18.80 -6.46
N ASP A 246 -14.83 -19.36 -6.15
CA ASP A 246 -13.60 -19.29 -6.94
C ASP A 246 -13.22 -17.86 -7.34
N ALA A 247 -13.44 -16.89 -6.42
CA ALA A 247 -13.36 -15.47 -6.71
C ALA A 247 -12.55 -14.71 -5.68
N PHE A 248 -11.87 -13.64 -6.15
CA PHE A 248 -11.37 -12.59 -5.28
C PHE A 248 -12.37 -11.42 -5.30
N ILE A 249 -12.93 -11.10 -4.15
CA ILE A 249 -14.07 -10.20 -4.03
C ILE A 249 -13.62 -8.97 -3.25
N ILE A 250 -13.88 -7.76 -3.78
CA ILE A 250 -13.53 -6.51 -3.12
C ILE A 250 -14.78 -5.65 -2.99
N LEU A 251 -15.05 -5.19 -1.76
CA LEU A 251 -16.02 -4.15 -1.47
C LEU A 251 -15.26 -2.87 -1.07
N ASP A 252 -15.32 -1.87 -1.91
CA ASP A 252 -14.72 -0.55 -1.65
C ASP A 252 -15.76 0.41 -1.03
N GLU A 253 -15.31 1.43 -0.30
CA GLU A 253 -16.13 2.41 0.43
C GLU A 253 -17.21 1.75 1.33
N ALA A 254 -16.82 0.68 1.97
CA ALA A 254 -17.73 -0.19 2.74
C ALA A 254 -18.37 0.50 3.95
N GLN A 255 -17.80 1.63 4.45
CA GLN A 255 -18.42 2.44 5.50
C GLN A 255 -19.80 2.98 5.09
N ASN A 256 -20.04 3.07 3.79
CA ASN A 256 -21.30 3.54 3.21
C ASN A 256 -22.32 2.42 2.99
N THR A 257 -22.14 1.26 3.61
CA THR A 257 -23.15 0.20 3.67
C THR A 257 -23.96 0.29 4.95
N THR A 258 -25.25 -0.05 4.86
CA THR A 258 -26.06 -0.32 6.05
C THR A 258 -25.75 -1.71 6.61
N ILE A 259 -26.13 -1.97 7.89
CA ILE A 259 -25.93 -3.28 8.54
C ILE A 259 -26.56 -4.43 7.70
N PRO A 260 -27.80 -4.32 7.18
CA PRO A 260 -28.37 -5.37 6.32
C PRO A 260 -27.60 -5.58 5.02
N GLN A 261 -27.08 -4.50 4.40
CA GLN A 261 -26.28 -4.59 3.17
C GLN A 261 -24.94 -5.29 3.41
N MET A 262 -24.23 -4.94 4.50
CA MET A 262 -22.98 -5.59 4.88
C MET A 262 -23.20 -7.07 5.17
N LYS A 263 -24.19 -7.41 5.97
CA LYS A 263 -24.56 -8.80 6.24
C LYS A 263 -24.90 -9.56 4.94
N MET A 264 -25.69 -8.95 4.08
CA MET A 264 -26.04 -9.52 2.78
C MET A 264 -24.78 -9.82 1.96
N PHE A 265 -23.82 -8.90 1.89
CA PHE A 265 -22.59 -9.05 1.13
C PHE A 265 -21.67 -10.13 1.71
N LEU A 266 -21.39 -10.09 3.00
CA LEU A 266 -20.52 -11.06 3.68
C LEU A 266 -21.03 -12.50 3.51
N THR A 267 -22.36 -12.69 3.49
CA THR A 267 -22.98 -14.00 3.28
C THR A 267 -22.99 -14.45 1.82
N ARG A 268 -22.40 -13.71 0.89
CA ARG A 268 -22.16 -14.14 -0.50
C ARG A 268 -20.87 -14.94 -0.66
N PHE A 269 -20.05 -14.98 0.38
CA PHE A 269 -18.78 -15.68 0.41
C PHE A 269 -18.96 -17.16 0.02
N GLY A 270 -18.25 -17.62 -1.02
CA GLY A 270 -18.31 -18.96 -1.54
C GLY A 270 -17.00 -19.72 -1.36
N MET A 271 -17.00 -21.00 -1.73
CA MET A 271 -15.79 -21.83 -1.64
C MET A 271 -14.67 -21.29 -2.53
N ASN A 272 -13.43 -21.49 -2.10
CA ASN A 272 -12.19 -21.07 -2.79
C ASN A 272 -12.14 -19.58 -3.11
N SER A 273 -12.76 -18.75 -2.27
CA SER A 273 -12.81 -17.31 -2.49
C SER A 273 -12.03 -16.56 -1.42
N ARG A 274 -11.72 -15.30 -1.73
CA ARG A 274 -11.23 -14.30 -0.78
C ARG A 274 -12.08 -13.05 -0.85
N MET A 275 -12.28 -12.41 0.29
CA MET A 275 -13.11 -11.22 0.38
C MET A 275 -12.39 -10.12 1.14
N VAL A 276 -12.25 -8.96 0.51
CA VAL A 276 -11.61 -7.78 1.09
C VAL A 276 -12.64 -6.66 1.20
N ILE A 277 -12.76 -6.10 2.40
CA ILE A 277 -13.69 -5.03 2.74
C ILE A 277 -12.88 -3.78 3.09
N CYS A 278 -12.84 -2.82 2.17
CA CYS A 278 -12.09 -1.57 2.32
C CYS A 278 -13.01 -0.43 2.73
N GLY A 279 -12.59 0.36 3.72
CA GLY A 279 -13.37 1.54 4.10
C GLY A 279 -12.69 2.43 5.14
N ASP A 280 -13.21 3.64 5.28
CA ASP A 280 -12.83 4.58 6.35
C ASP A 280 -13.99 4.75 7.32
N PRO A 281 -13.91 4.20 8.55
CA PRO A 281 -14.98 4.34 9.53
C PRO A 281 -15.32 5.79 9.92
N LYS A 282 -14.44 6.75 9.60
CA LYS A 282 -14.64 8.18 9.89
C LYS A 282 -15.35 8.93 8.78
N GLN A 283 -15.36 8.38 7.55
CA GLN A 283 -15.95 9.03 6.36
C GLN A 283 -17.28 8.37 5.98
N VAL A 284 -18.27 8.45 6.87
CA VAL A 284 -19.59 7.83 6.66
C VAL A 284 -20.53 8.86 6.03
N ASP A 285 -20.97 8.61 4.78
CA ASP A 285 -21.87 9.47 4.02
C ASP A 285 -23.33 8.96 4.06
N LEU A 286 -23.66 8.02 4.95
CA LEU A 286 -25.00 7.50 5.10
C LEU A 286 -25.94 8.56 5.68
N PRO A 287 -27.18 8.69 5.16
CA PRO A 287 -28.15 9.61 5.73
C PRO A 287 -28.56 9.17 7.15
N ALA A 288 -28.62 10.12 8.08
CA ALA A 288 -29.11 9.85 9.42
C ALA A 288 -30.58 9.32 9.41
N PRO A 289 -30.94 8.35 10.27
CA PRO A 289 -30.18 7.77 11.39
C PRO A 289 -29.42 6.46 11.05
N ALA A 290 -29.05 6.21 9.79
CA ALA A 290 -28.45 4.95 9.38
C ALA A 290 -27.06 4.74 10.04
N THR A 291 -26.83 3.53 10.54
CA THR A 291 -25.55 3.12 11.13
C THR A 291 -24.72 2.38 10.08
N SER A 292 -23.41 2.67 10.05
CA SER A 292 -22.48 1.99 9.15
C SER A 292 -22.39 0.50 9.45
N GLY A 293 -22.63 -0.31 8.41
CA GLY A 293 -22.49 -1.77 8.47
C GLY A 293 -21.05 -2.22 8.62
N LEU A 294 -20.07 -1.39 8.21
CA LEU A 294 -18.64 -1.70 8.36
C LEU A 294 -18.25 -1.75 9.84
N ALA A 295 -18.62 -0.75 10.62
CA ALA A 295 -18.30 -0.68 12.05
C ALA A 295 -18.97 -1.82 12.82
N ASP A 296 -20.24 -2.12 12.54
CA ASP A 296 -20.97 -3.25 13.16
C ASP A 296 -20.34 -4.60 12.81
N ALA A 297 -19.95 -4.79 11.53
CA ALA A 297 -19.32 -6.03 11.09
C ALA A 297 -17.96 -6.26 11.76
N VAL A 298 -17.10 -5.24 11.83
CA VAL A 298 -15.80 -5.35 12.52
C VAL A 298 -16.00 -5.69 13.99
N ALA A 299 -16.90 -5.00 14.70
CA ALA A 299 -17.17 -5.26 16.11
C ALA A 299 -17.63 -6.70 16.41
N ARG A 300 -18.31 -7.34 15.45
CA ARG A 300 -18.82 -8.71 15.60
C ARG A 300 -17.85 -9.80 15.16
N LEU A 301 -17.01 -9.49 14.16
CA LEU A 301 -16.25 -10.51 13.44
C LEU A 301 -14.76 -10.50 13.76
N GLU A 302 -14.25 -9.44 14.38
CA GLU A 302 -12.85 -9.37 14.80
C GLU A 302 -12.55 -10.49 15.83
N GLY A 303 -11.45 -11.22 15.59
CA GLY A 303 -11.03 -12.35 16.40
C GLY A 303 -11.59 -13.72 15.96
N ILE A 304 -12.42 -13.76 14.93
CA ILE A 304 -12.85 -15.03 14.31
C ILE A 304 -11.70 -15.55 13.42
N GLU A 305 -11.41 -16.84 13.53
CA GLU A 305 -10.39 -17.50 12.70
C GLU A 305 -10.70 -17.33 11.20
N GLY A 306 -9.69 -17.02 10.39
CA GLY A 306 -9.84 -16.72 8.96
C GLY A 306 -10.25 -15.27 8.64
N ILE A 307 -10.53 -14.44 9.66
CA ILE A 307 -10.86 -13.02 9.50
C ILE A 307 -9.73 -12.14 10.03
N ASN A 308 -9.21 -11.28 9.17
CA ASN A 308 -8.17 -10.31 9.49
C ASN A 308 -8.75 -8.88 9.52
N VAL A 309 -8.27 -8.07 10.46
CA VAL A 309 -8.59 -6.64 10.52
C VAL A 309 -7.29 -5.83 10.48
N SER A 310 -7.00 -5.28 9.31
CA SER A 310 -5.85 -4.41 9.06
C SER A 310 -6.26 -2.95 9.26
N ARG A 311 -5.54 -2.22 10.13
CA ARG A 311 -5.83 -0.82 10.45
C ARG A 311 -4.71 0.08 9.97
N PHE A 312 -5.08 1.13 9.25
CA PHE A 312 -4.20 2.16 8.75
C PHE A 312 -4.47 3.49 9.47
N THR A 313 -3.44 4.29 9.59
CA THR A 313 -3.47 5.62 10.23
C THR A 313 -3.12 6.72 9.24
N ALA A 314 -3.19 7.97 9.65
CA ALA A 314 -2.76 9.10 8.84
C ALA A 314 -1.26 9.04 8.48
N ALA A 315 -0.43 8.40 9.32
CA ALA A 315 1.00 8.20 9.06
C ALA A 315 1.27 7.24 7.88
N ASP A 316 0.29 6.42 7.50
CA ASP A 316 0.39 5.44 6.42
C ASP A 316 -0.05 6.01 5.06
N VAL A 317 -0.42 7.29 5.01
CA VAL A 317 -0.89 7.95 3.79
C VAL A 317 0.25 8.13 2.79
N VAL A 318 0.14 7.45 1.65
CA VAL A 318 1.10 7.53 0.54
C VAL A 318 0.56 8.52 -0.50
N ARG A 319 0.86 9.79 -0.33
CA ARG A 319 0.43 10.86 -1.24
C ARG A 319 1.59 11.82 -1.53
N HIS A 320 1.42 12.62 -2.58
CA HIS A 320 2.38 13.70 -2.86
C HIS A 320 2.46 14.66 -1.64
N PRO A 321 3.65 15.09 -1.20
CA PRO A 321 3.81 15.93 0.01
C PRO A 321 2.98 17.21 0.02
N ILE A 322 2.67 17.77 -1.18
CA ILE A 322 1.81 18.95 -1.28
C ILE A 322 0.39 18.67 -0.79
N VAL A 323 -0.11 17.43 -0.94
CA VAL A 323 -1.48 17.07 -0.51
C VAL A 323 -1.58 17.09 1.01
N GLY A 324 -0.55 16.62 1.72
CA GLY A 324 -0.48 16.75 3.19
C GLY A 324 -0.59 18.21 3.63
N ARG A 325 0.22 19.09 3.02
CA ARG A 325 0.19 20.54 3.30
C ARG A 325 -1.14 21.21 2.97
N ILE A 326 -1.83 20.74 1.93
CA ILE A 326 -3.17 21.25 1.59
C ILE A 326 -4.17 20.83 2.68
N VAL A 327 -4.17 19.58 3.11
CA VAL A 327 -5.05 19.08 4.17
C VAL A 327 -4.81 19.85 5.47
N GLU A 328 -3.56 19.98 5.90
CA GLU A 328 -3.19 20.78 7.09
C GLU A 328 -3.67 22.24 7.01
N ALA A 329 -3.61 22.85 5.82
CA ALA A 329 -4.06 24.23 5.62
C ALA A 329 -5.60 24.36 5.74
N TYR A 330 -6.37 23.34 5.37
CA TYR A 330 -7.83 23.34 5.48
C TYR A 330 -8.33 22.90 6.86
N GLU A 331 -7.65 21.96 7.51
CA GLU A 331 -8.07 21.44 8.82
C GLU A 331 -7.55 22.31 10.00
N GLY A 332 -6.54 23.17 9.76
CA GLY A 332 -5.89 23.99 10.77
C GLY A 332 -4.84 23.22 11.60
N PRO A 333 -3.93 23.93 12.29
CA PRO A 333 -2.91 23.29 13.11
C PRO A 333 -3.55 22.64 14.33
N GLY A 334 -3.70 21.31 14.31
CA GLY A 334 -4.10 20.51 15.48
C GLY A 334 -5.46 19.83 15.44
N ALA A 335 -6.02 19.52 14.25
CA ALA A 335 -7.23 18.68 14.13
C ALA A 335 -6.93 17.18 14.27
#